data_45c7b07b654cfcc1b20662c908274d3d
#
_entry.id   45c7b07b654cfcc1b20662c908274d3d
#
_cell.length_a   1.000
_cell.length_b   1.000
_cell.length_c   1.000
_cell.angle_alpha   90.00
_cell.angle_beta   90.00
_cell.angle_gamma   90.00
#
_symmetry.space_group_name_H-M   'P 1'
#
loop_
_entity.id
_entity.type
_entity.pdbx_description
1 polymer ?
#
loop_
_entity_poly.entity_id
_entity_poly.type
_entity_poly.pdbx_seq_one_letter_code
_entity_poly.pdbx_strand_id
1 'polypeptide(L)'
;GPNLNLLEHRNKDVYGIVSFDDYYLKLKQQYAIQIDYYQSNIEGELIDKIQEVGFTYDYIILNAGGYTHTSIAIADCLELISCPVIEVHISNIYSRETVRQKSLLSKHCMGCIVGLGLNSYKLAIDHIISG
;
A
#
# COMPACT_ATOMS: atom_id res chain seq x y z
N GLY A 1 -0.89 -6.13 -1.04
CA GLY A 1 -1.71 -6.62 -2.15
C GLY A 1 -1.10 -7.80 -2.88
N PRO A 2 -1.75 -8.29 -3.93
CA PRO A 2 -1.33 -9.50 -4.62
C PRO A 2 0.01 -9.34 -5.30
N ASN A 3 0.77 -10.43 -5.34
CA ASN A 3 2.07 -10.55 -6.00
C ASN A 3 3.21 -9.73 -5.38
N LEU A 4 2.95 -8.94 -4.35
CA LEU A 4 4.00 -8.18 -3.70
C LEU A 4 4.96 -9.06 -2.91
N ASN A 5 4.55 -10.30 -2.59
CA ASN A 5 5.43 -11.30 -2.00
C ASN A 5 6.53 -11.77 -2.96
N LEU A 6 6.37 -11.50 -4.27
CA LEU A 6 7.35 -11.85 -5.29
C LEU A 6 8.09 -10.63 -5.84
N LEU A 7 8.17 -9.56 -5.05
CA LEU A 7 8.75 -8.28 -5.49
C LEU A 7 10.16 -8.43 -6.05
N GLU A 8 10.99 -9.26 -5.43
CA GLU A 8 12.38 -9.49 -5.85
C GLU A 8 12.52 -10.15 -7.22
N HIS A 9 11.44 -10.75 -7.75
CA HIS A 9 11.39 -11.38 -9.06
C HIS A 9 10.93 -10.43 -10.17
N ARG A 10 10.58 -9.19 -9.82
CA ARG A 10 10.10 -8.19 -10.78
C ARG A 10 11.25 -7.40 -11.37
N ASN A 11 10.94 -6.43 -12.24
CA ASN A 11 11.94 -5.58 -12.88
C ASN A 11 12.77 -4.84 -11.83
N LYS A 12 14.05 -5.17 -11.74
CA LYS A 12 14.97 -4.62 -10.74
C LYS A 12 15.20 -3.12 -10.92
N ASP A 13 15.07 -2.61 -12.13
CA ASP A 13 15.24 -1.18 -12.41
C ASP A 13 14.11 -0.35 -11.80
N VAL A 14 12.92 -0.94 -11.67
CA VAL A 14 11.72 -0.27 -11.13
C VAL A 14 11.52 -0.58 -9.66
N TYR A 15 11.71 -1.85 -9.26
CA TYR A 15 11.34 -2.33 -7.92
C TYR A 15 12.54 -2.53 -6.99
N GLY A 16 13.79 -2.45 -7.52
CA GLY A 16 15.01 -2.71 -6.76
C GLY A 16 15.30 -4.21 -6.64
N ILE A 17 16.34 -4.54 -5.87
CA ILE A 17 16.80 -5.92 -5.66
C ILE A 17 16.48 -6.47 -4.27
N VAL A 18 15.97 -5.65 -3.36
CA VAL A 18 15.66 -6.07 -1.98
C VAL A 18 14.25 -6.62 -1.90
N SER A 19 14.06 -7.65 -1.09
CA SER A 19 12.72 -8.14 -0.77
C SER A 19 11.99 -7.09 0.07
N PHE A 20 10.65 -7.16 0.07
CA PHE A 20 9.86 -6.26 0.91
C PHE A 20 10.12 -6.53 2.40
N ASP A 21 10.35 -7.79 2.78
CA ASP A 21 10.63 -8.14 4.18
C ASP A 21 11.89 -7.43 4.70
N ASP A 22 12.95 -7.40 3.89
CA ASP A 22 14.19 -6.70 4.24
C ASP A 22 13.94 -5.19 4.36
N TYR A 23 13.17 -4.63 3.43
CA TYR A 23 12.82 -3.21 3.44
C TYR A 23 12.00 -2.86 4.69
N TYR A 24 11.05 -3.70 5.06
CA TYR A 24 10.24 -3.52 6.26
C TYR A 24 11.09 -3.49 7.52
N LEU A 25 12.08 -4.40 7.64
CA LEU A 25 12.99 -4.40 8.77
C LEU A 25 13.78 -3.09 8.89
N LYS A 26 14.21 -2.54 7.76
CA LYS A 26 14.89 -1.24 7.74
C LYS A 26 13.98 -0.11 8.20
N LEU A 27 12.73 -0.11 7.75
CA LEU A 27 11.75 0.89 8.19
C LEU A 27 11.53 0.83 9.70
N LYS A 28 11.40 -0.36 10.26
CA LYS A 28 11.22 -0.54 11.71
C LYS A 28 12.40 0.00 12.51
N GLN A 29 13.61 -0.14 11.99
CA GLN A 29 14.82 0.37 12.64
C GLN A 29 14.94 1.89 12.52
N GLN A 30 14.43 2.47 11.45
CA GLN A 30 14.59 3.88 11.13
C GLN A 30 13.61 4.78 11.90
N TYR A 31 12.45 4.27 12.25
CA TYR A 31 11.37 5.08 12.83
C TYR A 31 11.01 4.59 14.23
N ALA A 32 10.75 5.53 15.13
CA ALA A 32 10.38 5.26 16.53
C ALA A 32 8.86 5.10 16.69
N ILE A 33 8.20 4.50 15.71
CA ILE A 33 6.76 4.20 15.72
C ILE A 33 6.56 2.71 15.52
N GLN A 34 5.41 2.20 15.94
CA GLN A 34 5.04 0.83 15.68
C GLN A 34 4.57 0.72 14.22
N ILE A 35 5.24 -0.13 13.45
CA ILE A 35 4.88 -0.40 12.06
C ILE A 35 4.62 -1.90 11.95
N ASP A 36 3.38 -2.27 11.67
CA ASP A 36 2.99 -3.64 11.41
C ASP A 36 2.80 -3.83 9.91
N TYR A 37 3.12 -5.02 9.44
CA TYR A 37 3.09 -5.36 8.02
C TYR A 37 2.20 -6.56 7.77
N TYR A 38 1.43 -6.49 6.68
CA TYR A 38 0.59 -7.59 6.24
C TYR A 38 0.56 -7.65 4.71
N GLN A 39 0.68 -8.85 4.15
CA GLN A 39 0.58 -9.06 2.72
C GLN A 39 -0.27 -10.30 2.46
N SER A 40 -1.15 -10.23 1.47
CA SER A 40 -1.92 -11.37 0.98
C SER A 40 -2.25 -11.20 -0.49
N ASN A 41 -2.37 -12.33 -1.18
CA ASN A 41 -2.86 -12.38 -2.55
C ASN A 41 -4.39 -12.50 -2.61
N ILE A 42 -5.03 -12.74 -1.48
CA ILE A 42 -6.45 -13.05 -1.38
C ILE A 42 -7.23 -11.80 -1.00
N GLU A 43 -8.15 -11.38 -1.87
CA GLU A 43 -8.93 -10.16 -1.69
C GLU A 43 -9.68 -10.16 -0.35
N GLY A 44 -10.33 -11.27 0.00
CA GLY A 44 -11.07 -11.39 1.25
C GLY A 44 -10.20 -11.26 2.48
N GLU A 45 -8.97 -11.77 2.43
CA GLU A 45 -8.02 -11.62 3.54
C GLU A 45 -7.58 -10.17 3.72
N LEU A 46 -7.40 -9.45 2.62
CA LEU A 46 -7.09 -8.02 2.68
C LEU A 46 -8.25 -7.25 3.32
N ILE A 47 -9.48 -7.55 2.94
CA ILE A 47 -10.67 -6.93 3.50
C ILE A 47 -10.76 -7.23 5.01
N ASP A 48 -10.58 -8.49 5.40
CA ASP A 48 -10.62 -8.89 6.81
C ASP A 48 -9.58 -8.13 7.63
N LYS A 49 -8.37 -7.99 7.08
CA LYS A 49 -7.29 -7.27 7.77
C LYS A 49 -7.59 -5.78 7.89
N ILE A 50 -8.10 -5.16 6.83
CA ILE A 50 -8.49 -3.75 6.86
C ILE A 50 -9.58 -3.51 7.90
N GLN A 51 -10.57 -4.40 7.98
CA GLN A 51 -11.62 -4.31 9.00
C GLN A 51 -11.05 -4.44 10.41
N GLU A 52 -10.10 -5.38 10.60
CA GLU A 52 -9.47 -5.62 11.89
C GLU A 52 -8.72 -4.38 12.41
N VAL A 53 -7.96 -3.70 11.54
CA VAL A 53 -7.11 -2.58 11.93
C VAL A 53 -7.77 -1.22 11.73
N GLY A 54 -8.79 -1.15 10.90
CA GLY A 54 -9.38 0.11 10.41
C GLY A 54 -10.07 0.97 11.46
N PHE A 55 -10.28 0.46 12.66
CA PHE A 55 -10.92 1.20 13.76
C PHE A 55 -9.99 1.41 14.96
N THR A 56 -8.79 0.84 14.93
CA THR A 56 -7.87 0.85 16.07
C THR A 56 -6.49 1.43 15.76
N TYR A 57 -6.01 1.32 14.52
CA TYR A 57 -4.73 1.91 14.12
C TYR A 57 -4.88 3.39 13.77
N ASP A 58 -3.78 4.12 13.85
CA ASP A 58 -3.78 5.55 13.53
C ASP A 58 -3.79 5.82 12.03
N TYR A 59 -3.11 4.97 11.25
CA TYR A 59 -3.01 5.09 9.78
C TYR A 59 -2.85 3.72 9.14
N ILE A 60 -3.32 3.61 7.91
CA ILE A 60 -3.04 2.47 7.03
C ILE A 60 -2.32 2.99 5.79
N ILE A 61 -1.20 2.35 5.43
CA ILE A 61 -0.54 2.54 4.15
C ILE A 61 -0.89 1.33 3.31
N LEU A 62 -1.62 1.55 2.22
CA LEU A 62 -2.20 0.46 1.43
C LEU A 62 -1.64 0.45 0.01
N ASN A 63 -0.99 -0.65 -0.35
CA ASN A 63 -0.69 -0.99 -1.73
C ASN A 63 -1.53 -2.21 -2.09
N ALA A 64 -2.65 -1.99 -2.74
CA ALA A 64 -3.58 -3.07 -3.09
C ALA A 64 -3.19 -3.79 -4.38
N GLY A 65 -2.10 -3.38 -5.03
CA GLY A 65 -1.65 -4.01 -6.28
C GLY A 65 -2.72 -3.92 -7.35
N GLY A 66 -2.93 -5.00 -8.09
CA GLY A 66 -3.95 -5.05 -9.15
C GLY A 66 -5.38 -4.85 -8.66
N TYR A 67 -5.67 -5.16 -7.40
CA TYR A 67 -7.01 -4.93 -6.84
C TYR A 67 -7.38 -3.44 -6.77
N THR A 68 -6.40 -2.54 -6.85
CA THR A 68 -6.64 -1.10 -6.93
C THR A 68 -7.60 -0.74 -8.07
N HIS A 69 -7.52 -1.49 -9.17
CA HIS A 69 -8.22 -1.19 -10.41
C HIS A 69 -9.48 -2.04 -10.60
N THR A 70 -9.71 -3.04 -9.75
CA THR A 70 -10.78 -4.02 -9.93
C THR A 70 -11.66 -4.24 -8.71
N SER A 71 -11.19 -3.94 -7.51
CA SER A 71 -11.90 -4.33 -6.29
C SER A 71 -12.82 -3.24 -5.78
N ILE A 72 -14.07 -3.32 -6.15
CA ILE A 72 -15.14 -2.54 -5.54
C ILE A 72 -15.30 -2.94 -4.07
N ALA A 73 -15.08 -4.22 -3.74
CA ALA A 73 -15.21 -4.72 -2.38
C ALA A 73 -14.20 -4.07 -1.42
N ILE A 74 -12.94 -3.91 -1.84
CA ILE A 74 -11.95 -3.19 -1.03
C ILE A 74 -12.34 -1.71 -0.92
N ALA A 75 -12.77 -1.09 -2.01
CA ALA A 75 -13.23 0.31 -2.00
C ALA A 75 -14.35 0.52 -0.98
N ASP A 76 -15.33 -0.35 -0.97
CA ASP A 76 -16.44 -0.30 -0.01
C ASP A 76 -15.93 -0.43 1.44
N CYS A 77 -14.97 -1.31 1.66
CA CYS A 77 -14.36 -1.48 2.98
C CYS A 77 -13.67 -0.19 3.45
N LEU A 78 -12.90 0.45 2.58
CA LEU A 78 -12.21 1.70 2.91
C LEU A 78 -13.17 2.83 3.27
N GLU A 79 -14.34 2.85 2.65
CA GLU A 79 -15.37 3.85 2.96
C GLU A 79 -15.92 3.67 4.39
N LEU A 80 -15.93 2.45 4.90
CA LEU A 80 -16.57 2.11 6.18
C LEU A 80 -15.66 2.24 7.39
N ILE A 81 -14.34 2.18 7.20
CA ILE A 81 -13.39 2.29 8.32
C ILE A 81 -13.16 3.74 8.71
N SER A 82 -12.71 3.97 9.95
CA SER A 82 -12.42 5.32 10.46
C SER A 82 -10.96 5.72 10.31
N CYS A 83 -10.07 4.75 10.14
CA CYS A 83 -8.64 4.99 10.02
C CYS A 83 -8.31 5.65 8.67
N PRO A 84 -7.54 6.76 8.67
CA PRO A 84 -7.11 7.36 7.40
C PRO A 84 -6.16 6.43 6.64
N VAL A 85 -6.31 6.41 5.32
CA VAL A 85 -5.57 5.52 4.43
C VAL A 85 -4.75 6.35 3.44
N ILE A 86 -3.47 6.00 3.29
CA ILE A 86 -2.61 6.53 2.23
C ILE A 86 -2.41 5.42 1.20
N GLU A 87 -2.83 5.67 -0.02
CA GLU A 87 -2.64 4.74 -1.13
C GLU A 87 -1.21 4.87 -1.66
N VAL A 88 -0.53 3.72 -1.87
CA VAL A 88 0.86 3.69 -2.35
C VAL A 88 0.97 2.73 -3.53
N HIS A 89 1.69 3.16 -4.57
CA HIS A 89 2.06 2.33 -5.71
C HIS A 89 3.56 2.46 -5.95
N ILE A 90 4.24 1.32 -6.09
CA ILE A 90 5.68 1.26 -6.35
C ILE A 90 5.98 1.78 -7.75
N SER A 91 5.22 1.30 -8.76
CA SER A 91 5.36 1.76 -10.14
C SER A 91 4.51 3.00 -10.40
N ASN A 92 4.87 3.76 -11.43
CA ASN A 92 4.02 4.85 -11.91
C ASN A 92 2.87 4.25 -12.72
N ILE A 93 1.71 4.12 -12.09
CA ILE A 93 0.53 3.52 -12.72
C ILE A 93 0.05 4.34 -13.93
N TYR A 94 0.37 5.63 -13.98
CA TYR A 94 -0.05 6.50 -15.08
C TYR A 94 0.79 6.30 -16.34
N SER A 95 1.93 5.61 -16.25
CA SER A 95 2.74 5.23 -17.40
C SER A 95 2.48 3.79 -17.86
N ARG A 96 1.50 3.12 -17.25
CA ARG A 96 1.12 1.75 -17.60
C ARG A 96 -0.12 1.74 -18.49
N GLU A 97 -0.63 0.54 -18.83
CA GLU A 97 -1.83 0.40 -19.66
C GLU A 97 -3.04 1.08 -19.01
N THR A 98 -4.01 1.48 -19.82
CA THR A 98 -5.14 2.32 -19.43
C THR A 98 -5.90 1.78 -18.21
N VAL A 99 -6.10 0.46 -18.11
CA VAL A 99 -6.82 -0.15 -16.99
C VAL A 99 -6.15 0.14 -15.63
N ARG A 100 -4.82 0.35 -15.63
CA ARG A 100 -4.07 0.63 -14.40
C ARG A 100 -3.99 2.10 -14.04
N GLN A 101 -4.49 2.99 -14.91
CA GLN A 101 -4.40 4.43 -14.69
C GLN A 101 -5.52 4.97 -13.80
N LYS A 102 -6.53 4.13 -13.49
CA LYS A 102 -7.66 4.52 -12.64
C LYS A 102 -7.67 3.69 -11.37
N SER A 103 -7.72 4.37 -10.23
CA SER A 103 -7.88 3.74 -8.92
C SER A 103 -9.33 3.82 -8.48
N LEU A 104 -9.90 2.68 -8.06
CA LEU A 104 -11.21 2.63 -7.42
C LEU A 104 -11.12 3.03 -5.94
N LEU A 105 -9.90 3.09 -5.39
CA LEU A 105 -9.66 3.26 -3.95
C LEU A 105 -9.37 4.69 -3.57
N SER A 106 -8.80 5.48 -4.48
CA SER A 106 -8.24 6.82 -4.18
C SER A 106 -9.24 7.77 -3.52
N LYS A 107 -10.50 7.71 -3.93
CA LYS A 107 -11.54 8.60 -3.37
C LYS A 107 -11.81 8.35 -1.89
N HIS A 108 -11.42 7.17 -1.37
CA HIS A 108 -11.57 6.81 0.04
C HIS A 108 -10.26 6.96 0.81
N CYS A 109 -9.20 7.44 0.17
CA CYS A 109 -7.89 7.64 0.77
C CYS A 109 -7.65 9.12 1.02
N MET A 110 -6.84 9.43 2.03
CA MET A 110 -6.47 10.82 2.30
C MET A 110 -5.45 11.35 1.30
N GLY A 111 -4.69 10.48 0.65
CA GLY A 111 -3.70 10.83 -0.35
C GLY A 111 -3.14 9.62 -1.05
N CYS A 112 -2.31 9.87 -2.07
CA CYS A 112 -1.75 8.83 -2.92
C CYS A 112 -0.31 9.17 -3.28
N ILE A 113 0.58 8.18 -3.17
CA ILE A 113 1.98 8.30 -3.58
C ILE A 113 2.24 7.25 -4.65
N VAL A 114 2.72 7.68 -5.82
CA VAL A 114 2.79 6.84 -7.01
C VAL A 114 4.16 6.93 -7.66
N GLY A 115 4.78 5.79 -7.94
CA GLY A 115 5.87 5.73 -8.90
C GLY A 115 7.28 5.96 -8.38
N LEU A 116 7.47 6.02 -7.08
CA LEU A 116 8.77 6.32 -6.47
C LEU A 116 9.44 5.07 -5.88
N GLY A 117 9.09 3.90 -6.38
CA GLY A 117 9.65 2.63 -5.91
C GLY A 117 9.28 2.35 -4.46
N LEU A 118 10.13 1.62 -3.77
CA LEU A 118 9.95 1.32 -2.35
C LEU A 118 9.95 2.58 -1.48
N ASN A 119 10.61 3.65 -1.94
CA ASN A 119 10.63 4.92 -1.23
C ASN A 119 9.24 5.53 -1.04
N SER A 120 8.27 5.10 -1.83
CA SER A 120 6.87 5.54 -1.68
C SER A 120 6.33 5.24 -0.29
N TYR A 121 6.68 4.08 0.29
CA TYR A 121 6.26 3.73 1.66
C TYR A 121 6.91 4.65 2.70
N LYS A 122 8.22 4.93 2.54
CA LYS A 122 8.94 5.82 3.44
C LYS A 122 8.34 7.22 3.41
N LEU A 123 8.00 7.72 2.24
CA LEU A 123 7.39 9.05 2.08
C LEU A 123 6.02 9.11 2.76
N ALA A 124 5.23 8.04 2.70
CA ALA A 124 3.97 7.98 3.42
C ALA A 124 4.19 8.05 4.94
N ILE A 125 5.18 7.32 5.46
CA ILE A 125 5.53 7.34 6.88
C ILE A 125 6.00 8.74 7.29
N ASP A 126 6.87 9.36 6.49
CA ASP A 126 7.37 10.71 6.76
C ASP A 126 6.21 11.72 6.85
N HIS A 127 5.22 11.60 5.96
CA HIS A 127 4.03 12.44 6.02
C HIS A 127 3.25 12.23 7.33
N ILE A 128 3.04 10.99 7.73
CA ILE A 128 2.31 10.64 8.95
C ILE A 128 3.00 11.26 10.17
N ILE A 129 4.33 11.16 10.24
CA ILE A 129 5.10 11.64 11.39
C ILE A 129 5.12 13.17 11.44
N SER A 130 5.24 13.83 10.28
CA SER A 130 5.34 15.29 10.21
C SER A 130 3.99 16.00 10.31
N GLY A 131 2.93 15.27 10.06
CA GLY A 131 1.57 15.80 10.14
C GLY A 131 0.98 15.67 11.52
#